data_6febca64f10c4ea18c7353eddbfd0abf
#
_entry.id   6febca64f10c4ea18c7353eddbfd0abf
#
_cell.length_a   1.000
_cell.length_b   1.000
_cell.length_c   1.000
_cell.angle_alpha   90.00
_cell.angle_beta   90.00
_cell.angle_gamma   90.00
#
_symmetry.space_group_name_H-M   'P 1'
#
loop_
_entity.id
_entity.type
_entity.pdbx_description
1 polymer ?
#
loop_
_entity_poly.entity_id
_entity_poly.type
_entity_poly.pdbx_seq_one_letter_code
_entity_poly.pdbx_strand_id
1 'polypeptide(L)'
;MRKVIFLLSIIIFFFKTSASANYEKKIYDFSIESITGETINFKDYKNKVILIVNTASYCGFTKQYDELQELWDLYKEKGLIVLGVPSNSFNQEKNNDADVKEFCEVNFSINFPLTT
;
A
#
# COMPACT_ATOMS: atom_id res chain seq x y z
N MET A 1 -5.00 -73.80 -8.53
CA MET A 1 -5.44 -72.52 -9.16
C MET A 1 -5.08 -71.38 -8.22
N ARG A 2 -4.02 -70.64 -8.55
CA ARG A 2 -3.55 -69.51 -7.71
C ARG A 2 -4.20 -68.24 -8.28
N LYS A 3 -5.05 -67.60 -7.50
CA LYS A 3 -5.63 -66.30 -7.85
C LYS A 3 -4.58 -65.22 -7.54
N VAL A 4 -4.08 -64.56 -8.57
CA VAL A 4 -3.22 -63.38 -8.48
C VAL A 4 -4.13 -62.18 -8.29
N ILE A 5 -4.07 -61.60 -7.07
CA ILE A 5 -4.79 -60.34 -6.78
C ILE A 5 -3.83 -59.20 -7.21
N PHE A 6 -4.19 -58.52 -8.28
CA PHE A 6 -3.54 -57.25 -8.67
C PHE A 6 -4.02 -56.14 -7.78
N LEU A 7 -3.20 -55.73 -6.81
CA LEU A 7 -3.39 -54.51 -6.04
C LEU A 7 -3.00 -53.31 -6.93
N LEU A 8 -4.00 -52.67 -7.51
CA LEU A 8 -3.84 -51.44 -8.25
C LEU A 8 -3.62 -50.31 -7.25
N SER A 9 -2.34 -49.95 -7.02
CA SER A 9 -1.97 -48.80 -6.17
C SER A 9 -2.24 -47.52 -6.95
N ILE A 10 -3.34 -46.83 -6.64
CA ILE A 10 -3.67 -45.52 -7.19
C ILE A 10 -2.78 -44.50 -6.47
N ILE A 11 -1.67 -44.12 -7.10
CA ILE A 11 -0.85 -42.99 -6.66
C ILE A 11 -1.60 -41.72 -7.06
N ILE A 12 -2.33 -41.13 -6.12
CA ILE A 12 -2.93 -39.81 -6.29
C ILE A 12 -1.80 -38.77 -6.18
N PHE A 13 -1.29 -38.34 -7.32
CA PHE A 13 -0.41 -37.19 -7.40
C PHE A 13 -1.22 -35.92 -7.11
N PHE A 14 -1.13 -35.43 -5.89
CA PHE A 14 -1.61 -34.08 -5.57
C PHE A 14 -0.73 -33.07 -6.29
N PHE A 15 -1.12 -32.67 -7.49
CA PHE A 15 -0.59 -31.47 -8.11
C PHE A 15 -1.03 -30.26 -7.28
N LYS A 16 -0.12 -29.73 -6.48
CA LYS A 16 -0.30 -28.39 -5.91
C LYS A 16 -0.18 -27.41 -7.06
N THR A 17 -1.32 -27.05 -7.66
CA THR A 17 -1.41 -25.90 -8.55
C THR A 17 -1.25 -24.66 -7.71
N SER A 18 -0.02 -24.15 -7.60
CA SER A 18 0.19 -22.77 -7.13
C SER A 18 -0.46 -21.87 -8.16
N ALA A 19 -1.59 -21.26 -7.81
CA ALA A 19 -2.16 -20.19 -8.58
C ALA A 19 -1.20 -19.00 -8.50
N SER A 20 -0.28 -18.92 -9.46
CA SER A 20 0.53 -17.73 -9.68
C SER A 20 -0.38 -16.70 -10.35
N ALA A 21 -0.84 -15.72 -9.60
CA ALA A 21 -1.48 -14.55 -10.19
C ALA A 21 -0.42 -13.82 -11.02
N ASN A 22 -0.49 -13.99 -12.32
CA ASN A 22 0.40 -13.28 -13.25
C ASN A 22 -0.14 -11.87 -13.44
N TYR A 23 0.30 -10.92 -12.60
CA TYR A 23 0.00 -9.51 -12.79
C TYR A 23 0.90 -8.98 -13.90
N GLU A 24 0.31 -8.55 -15.00
CA GLU A 24 1.03 -7.95 -16.13
C GLU A 24 1.71 -6.63 -15.74
N LYS A 25 1.15 -5.89 -14.76
CA LYS A 25 1.67 -4.60 -14.28
C LYS A 25 2.15 -4.68 -12.84
N LYS A 26 3.28 -4.04 -12.58
CA LYS A 26 3.84 -3.85 -11.24
C LYS A 26 3.52 -2.43 -10.76
N ILE A 27 3.63 -2.18 -9.45
CA ILE A 27 3.42 -0.83 -8.89
C ILE A 27 4.30 0.22 -9.58
N TYR A 28 5.49 -0.16 -10.00
CA TYR A 28 6.44 0.75 -10.66
C TYR A 28 6.03 1.19 -12.07
N ASP A 29 4.97 0.62 -12.62
CA ASP A 29 4.41 0.98 -13.93
C ASP A 29 3.32 2.05 -13.82
N PHE A 30 3.05 2.52 -12.59
CA PHE A 30 2.03 3.51 -12.30
C PHE A 30 2.63 4.83 -11.82
N SER A 31 1.84 5.87 -11.96
CA SER A 31 2.04 7.17 -11.33
C SER A 31 0.72 7.67 -10.77
N ILE A 32 0.80 8.58 -9.80
CA ILE A 32 -0.37 9.20 -9.16
C ILE A 32 -0.07 10.67 -8.95
N GLU A 33 -1.09 11.51 -8.90
CA GLU A 33 -0.94 12.92 -8.58
C GLU A 33 -0.76 13.13 -7.08
N SER A 34 0.17 13.99 -6.71
CA SER A 34 0.35 14.41 -5.32
C SER A 34 -0.64 15.50 -4.96
N ILE A 35 -0.87 15.70 -3.67
CA ILE A 35 -1.73 16.76 -3.12
C ILE A 35 -1.24 18.19 -3.50
N THR A 36 -0.01 18.32 -3.99
CA THR A 36 0.56 19.59 -4.50
C THR A 36 0.46 19.72 -6.01
N GLY A 37 -0.16 18.76 -6.71
CA GLY A 37 -0.30 18.74 -8.17
C GLY A 37 0.90 18.20 -8.93
N GLU A 38 1.94 17.74 -8.23
CA GLU A 38 3.10 17.09 -8.84
C GLU A 38 2.82 15.61 -9.13
N THR A 39 3.53 15.02 -10.09
CA THR A 39 3.39 13.59 -10.38
C THR A 39 4.34 12.76 -9.51
N ILE A 40 3.79 11.85 -8.70
CA ILE A 40 4.52 10.81 -8.00
C ILE A 40 4.67 9.62 -8.94
N ASN A 41 5.89 9.34 -9.38
CA ASN A 41 6.18 8.18 -10.22
C ASN A 41 6.69 7.03 -9.34
N PHE A 42 5.96 5.93 -9.25
CA PHE A 42 6.38 4.79 -8.43
C PHE A 42 7.69 4.12 -8.90
N LYS A 43 8.09 4.34 -10.16
CA LYS A 43 9.41 3.89 -10.65
C LYS A 43 10.58 4.47 -9.85
N ASP A 44 10.40 5.66 -9.26
CA ASP A 44 11.43 6.36 -8.46
C ASP A 44 11.58 5.74 -7.06
N TYR A 45 10.65 4.85 -6.70
CA TYR A 45 10.64 4.10 -5.45
C TYR A 45 11.15 2.65 -5.59
N LYS A 46 11.78 2.31 -6.73
CA LYS A 46 12.41 1.00 -6.90
C LYS A 46 13.45 0.75 -5.80
N ASN A 47 13.48 -0.48 -5.29
CA ASN A 47 14.35 -0.91 -4.19
C ASN A 47 14.07 -0.22 -2.84
N LYS A 48 12.92 0.45 -2.71
CA LYS A 48 12.45 1.03 -1.44
C LYS A 48 11.26 0.24 -0.91
N VAL A 49 11.04 0.30 0.39
CA VAL A 49 9.81 -0.18 1.03
C VAL A 49 8.76 0.92 0.92
N ILE A 50 7.59 0.60 0.41
CA ILE A 50 6.50 1.57 0.25
C ILE A 50 5.38 1.19 1.20
N LEU A 51 5.10 2.05 2.18
CA LEU A 51 3.95 1.95 3.07
C LEU A 51 2.85 2.88 2.55
N ILE A 52 1.80 2.31 1.98
CA ILE A 52 0.65 3.06 1.49
C ILE A 52 -0.44 3.01 2.57
N VAL A 53 -0.94 4.18 2.98
CA VAL A 53 -1.93 4.31 4.05
C VAL A 53 -3.11 5.15 3.59
N ASN A 54 -4.31 4.62 3.65
CA ASN A 54 -5.52 5.43 3.51
C ASN A 54 -5.65 6.34 4.74
N THR A 55 -5.87 7.62 4.49
CA THR A 55 -5.93 8.66 5.53
C THR A 55 -7.23 9.43 5.46
N ALA A 56 -7.61 10.06 6.57
CA ALA A 56 -8.75 10.98 6.65
C ALA A 56 -8.60 11.93 7.85
N SER A 57 -9.01 13.20 7.68
CA SER A 57 -8.85 14.26 8.68
C SER A 57 -9.79 14.12 9.87
N TYR A 58 -10.93 13.45 9.73
CA TYR A 58 -11.99 13.31 10.75
C TYR A 58 -12.20 11.87 11.21
N CYS A 59 -11.22 11.00 11.03
CA CYS A 59 -11.27 9.62 11.47
C CYS A 59 -10.92 9.48 12.96
N GLY A 60 -11.49 8.48 13.63
CA GLY A 60 -11.10 8.15 15.02
C GLY A 60 -9.63 7.75 15.17
N PHE A 61 -8.97 7.37 14.07
CA PHE A 61 -7.57 6.98 14.01
C PHE A 61 -6.64 8.09 13.50
N THR A 62 -7.13 9.32 13.31
CA THR A 62 -6.34 10.45 12.76
C THR A 62 -5.06 10.72 13.55
N LYS A 63 -5.05 10.43 14.86
CA LYS A 63 -3.84 10.55 15.69
C LYS A 63 -2.67 9.66 15.26
N GLN A 64 -2.92 8.62 14.47
CA GLN A 64 -1.84 7.79 13.89
C GLN A 64 -0.95 8.56 12.91
N TYR A 65 -1.35 9.74 12.48
CA TYR A 65 -0.48 10.62 11.71
C TYR A 65 0.85 10.94 12.43
N ASP A 66 0.83 11.12 13.76
CA ASP A 66 2.03 11.36 14.54
C ASP A 66 3.03 10.20 14.42
N GLU A 67 2.52 8.97 14.55
CA GLU A 67 3.34 7.74 14.45
C GLU A 67 3.84 7.52 13.01
N LEU A 68 3.03 7.84 12.00
CA LEU A 68 3.44 7.76 10.59
C LEU A 68 4.53 8.79 10.28
N GLN A 69 4.42 10.00 10.81
CA GLN A 69 5.45 11.03 10.65
C GLN A 69 6.75 10.63 11.34
N GLU A 70 6.69 10.10 12.55
CA GLU A 70 7.86 9.57 13.25
C GLU A 70 8.53 8.44 12.46
N LEU A 71 7.73 7.49 11.97
CA LEU A 71 8.24 6.40 11.14
C LEU A 71 8.94 6.91 9.86
N TRP A 72 8.34 7.90 9.20
CA TRP A 72 8.93 8.56 8.04
C TRP A 72 10.27 9.20 8.37
N ASP A 73 10.34 9.99 9.43
CA ASP A 73 11.56 10.68 9.83
C ASP A 73 12.71 9.73 10.19
N LEU A 74 12.39 8.60 10.83
CA LEU A 74 13.40 7.59 11.23
C LEU A 74 13.93 6.76 10.05
N TYR A 75 13.15 6.55 9.00
CA TYR A 75 13.46 5.54 7.98
C TYR A 75 13.49 6.05 6.54
N LYS A 76 13.11 7.30 6.25
CA LYS A 76 13.16 7.85 4.87
C LYS A 76 14.55 7.73 4.24
N GLU A 77 15.60 8.03 5.00
CA GLU A 77 16.99 7.90 4.53
C GLU A 77 17.46 6.44 4.46
N LYS A 78 16.72 5.51 5.05
CA LYS A 78 17.00 4.07 5.01
C LYS A 78 16.18 3.34 3.95
N GLY A 79 15.46 4.08 3.11
CA GLY A 79 14.71 3.53 1.99
C GLY A 79 13.24 3.22 2.27
N LEU A 80 12.62 3.81 3.29
CA LEU A 80 11.17 3.77 3.48
C LEU A 80 10.53 4.96 2.77
N ILE A 81 9.44 4.69 2.05
CA ILE A 81 8.46 5.68 1.58
C ILE A 81 7.16 5.47 2.36
N VAL A 82 6.69 6.51 3.03
CA VAL A 82 5.32 6.57 3.54
C VAL A 82 4.51 7.39 2.54
N LEU A 83 3.42 6.84 2.04
CA LEU A 83 2.52 7.49 1.09
C LEU A 83 1.11 7.52 1.69
N GLY A 84 0.64 8.70 2.07
CA GLY A 84 -0.72 8.91 2.51
C GLY A 84 -1.66 9.07 1.31
N VAL A 85 -2.81 8.41 1.39
CA VAL A 85 -3.87 8.48 0.36
C VAL A 85 -5.15 8.99 1.05
N PRO A 86 -5.38 10.30 1.05
CA PRO A 86 -6.60 10.88 1.59
C PRO A 86 -7.83 10.32 0.89
N SER A 87 -8.86 9.97 1.63
CA SER A 87 -10.07 9.38 1.07
C SER A 87 -11.32 9.87 1.80
N ASN A 88 -12.27 10.39 1.03
CA ASN A 88 -13.59 10.79 1.54
C ASN A 88 -14.66 9.70 1.37
N SER A 89 -14.28 8.46 1.10
CA SER A 89 -15.23 7.34 0.90
C SER A 89 -16.15 7.08 2.09
N PHE A 90 -15.75 7.53 3.29
CA PHE A 90 -16.53 7.43 4.54
C PHE A 90 -17.04 8.77 5.04
N ASN A 91 -17.00 9.84 4.23
CA ASN A 91 -17.34 11.19 4.63
C ASN A 91 -16.54 11.70 5.85
N GLN A 92 -15.29 11.33 5.92
CA GLN A 92 -14.36 11.65 7.02
C GLN A 92 -13.15 12.49 6.57
N GLU A 93 -13.18 13.00 5.35
CA GLU A 93 -12.10 13.83 4.81
C GLU A 93 -12.62 15.25 4.52
N LYS A 94 -11.69 16.18 4.37
CA LYS A 94 -11.94 17.55 3.93
C LYS A 94 -12.36 17.60 2.46
N ASN A 95 -12.98 18.69 2.05
CA ASN A 95 -13.62 18.79 0.74
C ASN A 95 -12.64 19.06 -0.42
N ASN A 96 -11.42 19.48 -0.12
CA ASN A 96 -10.41 19.77 -1.12
C ASN A 96 -8.99 19.52 -0.61
N ASP A 97 -8.05 19.36 -1.52
CA ASP A 97 -6.66 19.01 -1.23
C ASP A 97 -5.92 20.07 -0.42
N ALA A 98 -6.20 21.36 -0.67
CA ALA A 98 -5.55 22.44 0.08
C ALA A 98 -5.88 22.37 1.57
N ASP A 99 -7.14 22.11 1.91
CA ASP A 99 -7.58 21.96 3.31
C ASP A 99 -7.03 20.68 3.94
N VAL A 100 -6.92 19.57 3.18
CA VAL A 100 -6.29 18.33 3.65
C VAL A 100 -4.82 18.56 3.97
N LYS A 101 -4.10 19.19 3.05
CA LYS A 101 -2.69 19.51 3.19
C LYS A 101 -2.44 20.40 4.40
N GLU A 102 -3.19 21.51 4.52
CA GLU A 102 -3.09 22.43 5.67
C GLU A 102 -3.36 21.70 6.99
N PHE A 103 -4.40 20.88 7.04
CA PHE A 103 -4.73 20.10 8.23
C PHE A 103 -3.57 19.17 8.65
N CYS A 104 -2.99 18.44 7.71
CA CYS A 104 -1.90 17.51 7.97
C CYS A 104 -0.63 18.24 8.42
N GLU A 105 -0.28 19.35 7.77
CA GLU A 105 0.91 20.14 8.11
C GLU A 105 0.78 20.85 9.45
N VAL A 106 -0.34 21.50 9.70
CA VAL A 106 -0.55 22.34 10.90
C VAL A 106 -0.73 21.49 12.16
N ASN A 107 -1.48 20.39 12.08
CA ASN A 107 -1.82 19.60 13.26
C ASN A 107 -0.82 18.48 13.57
N PHE A 108 -0.13 17.95 12.55
CA PHE A 108 0.73 16.75 12.67
C PHE A 108 2.12 16.95 12.08
N SER A 109 2.42 18.13 11.54
CA SER A 109 3.71 18.44 10.89
C SER A 109 4.07 17.44 9.78
N ILE A 110 3.07 16.89 9.08
CA ILE A 110 3.24 15.91 8.03
C ILE A 110 4.09 16.49 6.90
N ASN A 111 5.13 15.75 6.51
CA ASN A 111 5.97 16.06 5.37
C ASN A 111 6.28 14.85 4.49
N PHE A 112 5.67 13.70 4.74
CA PHE A 112 5.70 12.59 3.81
C PHE A 112 4.73 12.83 2.64
N PRO A 113 4.93 12.18 1.47
CA PRO A 113 4.06 12.34 0.31
C PRO A 113 2.58 12.02 0.61
N LEU A 114 1.69 12.90 0.14
CA LEU A 114 0.24 12.70 0.11
C LEU A 114 -0.24 12.73 -1.33
N THR A 115 -1.24 11.92 -1.68
CA THR A 115 -1.94 11.98 -2.98
C THR A 115 -3.13 12.91 -2.95
N THR A 116 -3.65 13.27 -4.12
CA THR A 116 -4.95 13.97 -4.28
C THR A 116 -6.10 13.04 -3.94
#